data_96fd3d70b100f523dbdb0090ad5cec68
#
_entry.id   96fd3d70b100f523dbdb0090ad5cec68
#
_cell.length_a   1.000
_cell.length_b   1.000
_cell.length_c   1.000
_cell.angle_alpha   90.00
_cell.angle_beta   90.00
_cell.angle_gamma   90.00
#
_symmetry.space_group_name_H-M   'P 1'
#
loop_
_entity.id
_entity.type
_entity.pdbx_description
1 polymer ?
#
loop_
_entity_poly.entity_id
_entity_poly.type
_entity_poly.pdbx_seq_one_letter_code
_entity_poly.pdbx_strand_id
1 'polypeptide(L)'
;MKSLRILRQEPSYRRLFAAGLVNGIGDRFSQVAVLGLLLSLTGSGLAVGITFAVRLVPYLVFGPIGGWLADRFTKKTIMLFTDAVRIFFALTPLLVHDAGDVWIIYVSSFALSAGEAIYAPARMSLIPRLVRRENLLAVNSLEQAMTGFVLIGGSVTGGIVAAAVGSQVSFVLNALSFLVSGLLLLRLNPAAQPAAGADAIDAEAAKSSSQPAMPSSTTFRRLVRQTFFLQIMLIVFAIWPIGDGIFNVLISVYASEVFHMGDVGIGLLYGALGAGMLIGSGLAGKMARHMRTAAVLTLGLEGISQVISSQSPSFLLLVGLLALSAVITSVGNACNETVLMQLIPGEWQGRFFGGLATLQNTVMGVAMLASGFLLEAVAPRTLGFAGGTLLTLLGFSVVMVWLLHRRKAHPLKETEPPPQMSLD
;
A
#
# COMPACT_ATOMS: atom_id res chain seq x y z
N MET A 1 2.47 -21.69 -1.35
CA MET A 1 3.23 -22.35 -2.43
C MET A 1 2.76 -21.99 -3.85
N LYS A 2 1.44 -21.77 -4.13
CA LYS A 2 0.97 -21.30 -5.46
C LYS A 2 1.49 -19.92 -5.84
N SER A 3 1.55 -19.00 -4.89
CA SER A 3 2.00 -17.61 -5.11
C SER A 3 3.46 -17.53 -5.60
N LEU A 4 4.38 -18.32 -5.03
CA LEU A 4 5.78 -18.35 -5.48
C LEU A 4 5.97 -18.96 -6.88
N ARG A 5 5.05 -19.84 -7.33
CA ARG A 5 5.09 -20.36 -8.70
C ARG A 5 4.87 -19.25 -9.73
N ILE A 6 4.11 -18.21 -9.39
CA ILE A 6 3.82 -17.08 -10.27
C ILE A 6 5.10 -16.34 -10.65
N LEU A 7 6.05 -16.19 -9.72
CA LEU A 7 7.35 -15.57 -10.02
C LEU A 7 8.16 -16.34 -11.08
N ARG A 8 7.87 -17.65 -11.27
CA ARG A 8 8.46 -18.45 -12.33
C ARG A 8 7.62 -18.38 -13.62
N GLN A 9 6.31 -18.27 -13.51
CA GLN A 9 5.38 -18.25 -14.64
C GLN A 9 5.33 -16.90 -15.35
N GLU A 10 5.52 -15.80 -14.58
CA GLU A 10 5.39 -14.41 -15.02
C GLU A 10 6.73 -13.66 -14.87
N PRO A 11 7.69 -13.86 -15.81
CA PRO A 11 9.04 -13.32 -15.68
C PRO A 11 9.09 -11.79 -15.67
N SER A 12 8.15 -11.11 -16.34
CA SER A 12 8.05 -9.65 -16.30
C SER A 12 7.60 -9.17 -14.92
N TYR A 13 6.60 -9.82 -14.32
CA TYR A 13 6.19 -9.51 -12.95
C TYR A 13 7.30 -9.82 -11.94
N ARG A 14 8.03 -10.93 -12.10
CA ARG A 14 9.18 -11.24 -11.23
C ARG A 14 10.20 -10.11 -11.16
N ARG A 15 10.50 -9.46 -12.30
CA ARG A 15 11.41 -8.30 -12.35
C ARG A 15 10.82 -7.10 -11.62
N LEU A 16 9.53 -6.82 -11.83
CA LEU A 16 8.82 -5.76 -11.13
C LEU A 16 8.78 -6.01 -9.62
N PHE A 17 8.51 -7.24 -9.20
CA PHE A 17 8.50 -7.65 -7.78
C PHE A 17 9.89 -7.50 -7.15
N ALA A 18 10.94 -7.98 -7.81
CA ALA A 18 12.32 -7.84 -7.34
C ALA A 18 12.75 -6.37 -7.24
N ALA A 19 12.39 -5.54 -8.22
CA ALA A 19 12.65 -4.10 -8.17
C ALA A 19 11.95 -3.45 -6.96
N GLY A 20 10.67 -3.75 -6.72
CA GLY A 20 9.93 -3.25 -5.57
C GLY A 20 10.49 -3.73 -4.22
N LEU A 21 10.93 -4.99 -4.14
CA LEU A 21 11.53 -5.55 -2.93
C LEU A 21 12.85 -4.85 -2.57
N VAL A 22 13.74 -4.69 -3.54
CA VAL A 22 15.05 -4.04 -3.34
C VAL A 22 14.85 -2.57 -2.98
N ASN A 23 13.96 -1.88 -3.70
CA ASN A 23 13.60 -0.49 -3.46
C ASN A 23 13.03 -0.30 -2.03
N GLY A 24 12.06 -1.13 -1.64
CA GLY A 24 11.44 -1.06 -0.31
C GLY A 24 12.43 -1.30 0.83
N ILE A 25 13.38 -2.24 0.69
CA ILE A 25 14.43 -2.49 1.69
C ILE A 25 15.34 -1.27 1.81
N GLY A 26 15.79 -0.70 0.67
CA GLY A 26 16.65 0.48 0.66
C GLY A 26 15.98 1.70 1.32
N ASP A 27 14.71 1.94 1.01
CA ASP A 27 13.94 3.02 1.64
C ASP A 27 13.83 2.88 3.16
N ARG A 28 13.68 1.65 3.67
CA ARG A 28 13.67 1.40 5.13
C ARG A 28 15.02 1.66 5.76
N PHE A 29 16.12 1.29 5.09
CA PHE A 29 17.47 1.60 5.56
C PHE A 29 17.67 3.11 5.71
N SER A 30 17.34 3.86 4.67
CA SER A 30 17.43 5.32 4.68
C SER A 30 16.52 5.92 5.76
N GLN A 31 15.30 5.43 5.93
CA GLN A 31 14.37 5.95 6.93
C GLN A 31 14.91 5.80 8.35
N VAL A 32 15.44 4.63 8.71
CA VAL A 32 16.03 4.39 10.04
C VAL A 32 17.27 5.25 10.23
N ALA A 33 18.14 5.35 9.21
CA ALA A 33 19.35 6.14 9.25
C ALA A 33 19.06 7.65 9.41
N VAL A 34 18.05 8.18 8.71
CA VAL A 34 17.61 9.59 8.83
C VAL A 34 17.15 9.89 10.25
N LEU A 35 16.35 9.02 10.86
CA LEU A 35 15.85 9.25 12.23
C LEU A 35 17.00 9.25 13.23
N GLY A 36 17.92 8.28 13.13
CA GLY A 36 19.10 8.22 14.00
C GLY A 36 20.02 9.44 13.83
N LEU A 37 20.28 9.86 12.58
CA LEU A 37 21.12 11.03 12.29
C LEU A 37 20.48 12.32 12.82
N LEU A 38 19.19 12.53 12.62
CA LEU A 38 18.48 13.70 13.14
C LEU A 38 18.53 13.78 14.67
N LEU A 39 18.28 12.67 15.35
CA LEU A 39 18.34 12.63 16.81
C LEU A 39 19.76 12.90 17.34
N SER A 40 20.79 12.34 16.68
CA SER A 40 22.18 12.57 17.07
C SER A 40 22.63 14.02 16.88
N LEU A 41 22.14 14.71 15.82
CA LEU A 41 22.53 16.08 15.50
C LEU A 41 21.74 17.14 16.28
N THR A 42 20.44 16.88 16.52
CA THR A 42 19.54 17.91 17.08
C THR A 42 19.08 17.64 18.50
N GLY A 43 19.15 16.38 18.95
CA GLY A 43 18.55 15.97 20.22
C GLY A 43 17.02 16.18 20.28
N SER A 44 16.36 16.50 19.16
CA SER A 44 14.98 17.01 19.13
C SER A 44 14.02 16.02 18.46
N GLY A 45 13.02 15.58 19.20
CA GLY A 45 11.89 14.83 18.65
C GLY A 45 11.06 15.64 17.65
N LEU A 46 11.06 16.97 17.74
CA LEU A 46 10.40 17.86 16.78
C LEU A 46 11.03 17.73 15.38
N ALA A 47 12.37 17.66 15.28
CA ALA A 47 13.05 17.45 13.99
C ALA A 47 12.61 16.15 13.30
N VAL A 48 12.42 15.09 14.08
CA VAL A 48 11.87 13.82 13.63
C VAL A 48 10.42 13.99 13.15
N GLY A 49 9.58 14.67 13.94
CA GLY A 49 8.18 14.94 13.56
C GLY A 49 8.05 15.75 12.27
N ILE A 50 8.89 16.76 12.07
CA ILE A 50 8.95 17.54 10.82
C ILE A 50 9.29 16.63 9.64
N THR A 51 10.22 15.68 9.80
CA THR A 51 10.57 14.74 8.72
C THR A 51 9.37 13.90 8.28
N PHE A 52 8.58 13.39 9.22
CA PHE A 52 7.36 12.66 8.90
C PHE A 52 6.33 13.54 8.18
N ALA A 53 6.12 14.77 8.66
CA ALA A 53 5.22 15.71 8.01
C ALA A 53 5.68 16.04 6.58
N VAL A 54 6.96 16.32 6.38
CA VAL A 54 7.56 16.61 5.07
C VAL A 54 7.41 15.43 4.10
N ARG A 55 7.41 14.20 4.58
CA ARG A 55 7.20 13.01 3.72
C ARG A 55 5.74 12.80 3.30
N LEU A 56 4.78 13.36 4.02
CA LEU A 56 3.35 13.25 3.67
C LEU A 56 2.92 14.29 2.62
N VAL A 57 3.47 15.50 2.70
CA VAL A 57 3.11 16.60 1.80
C VAL A 57 3.22 16.25 0.31
N PRO A 58 4.27 15.56 -0.17
CA PRO A 58 4.39 15.19 -1.58
C PRO A 58 3.22 14.38 -2.12
N TYR A 59 2.61 13.51 -1.32
CA TYR A 59 1.47 12.71 -1.78
C TYR A 59 0.26 13.56 -2.16
N LEU A 60 0.06 14.71 -1.49
CA LEU A 60 -1.03 15.65 -1.82
C LEU A 60 -0.89 16.19 -3.24
N VAL A 61 0.33 16.55 -3.63
CA VAL A 61 0.61 17.24 -4.91
C VAL A 61 0.96 16.23 -5.99
N PHE A 62 1.90 15.32 -5.70
CA PHE A 62 2.47 14.42 -6.71
C PHE A 62 1.68 13.12 -6.88
N GLY A 63 0.79 12.74 -5.96
CA GLY A 63 -0.09 11.58 -6.13
C GLY A 63 -1.04 11.74 -7.33
N PRO A 64 -1.85 12.81 -7.41
CA PRO A 64 -2.68 13.09 -8.59
C PRO A 64 -1.87 13.28 -9.86
N ILE A 65 -0.71 13.95 -9.79
CA ILE A 65 0.20 14.15 -10.92
C ILE A 65 0.75 12.80 -11.40
N GLY A 66 1.20 11.95 -10.48
CA GLY A 66 1.71 10.61 -10.77
C GLY A 66 0.65 9.73 -11.43
N GLY A 67 -0.59 9.80 -10.95
CA GLY A 67 -1.73 9.14 -11.57
C GLY A 67 -1.97 9.60 -13.02
N TRP A 68 -1.97 10.92 -13.25
CA TRP A 68 -2.12 11.48 -14.59
C TRP A 68 -0.95 11.10 -15.51
N LEU A 69 0.29 11.17 -15.00
CA LEU A 69 1.48 10.73 -15.75
C LEU A 69 1.41 9.25 -16.10
N ALA A 70 0.95 8.40 -15.15
CA ALA A 70 0.84 6.97 -15.36
C ALA A 70 -0.18 6.59 -16.45
N ASP A 71 -1.20 7.43 -16.71
CA ASP A 71 -2.14 7.21 -17.79
C ASP A 71 -1.61 7.70 -19.14
N ARG A 72 -0.78 8.76 -19.15
CA ARG A 72 -0.33 9.42 -20.38
C ARG A 72 1.00 8.88 -20.91
N PHE A 73 1.91 8.50 -20.03
CA PHE A 73 3.24 8.03 -20.39
C PHE A 73 3.41 6.53 -20.15
N THR A 74 4.47 5.96 -20.72
CA THR A 74 4.78 4.56 -20.44
C THR A 74 5.19 4.40 -18.97
N LYS A 75 4.51 3.49 -18.26
CA LYS A 75 4.71 3.25 -16.83
C LYS A 75 6.16 2.93 -16.51
N LYS A 76 6.81 2.16 -17.40
CA LYS A 76 8.23 1.83 -17.28
C LYS A 76 9.11 3.08 -17.29
N THR A 77 8.87 4.04 -18.19
CA THR A 77 9.65 5.29 -18.28
C THR A 77 9.48 6.14 -17.02
N ILE A 78 8.26 6.24 -16.51
CA ILE A 78 7.98 6.96 -15.25
C ILE A 78 8.79 6.35 -14.11
N MET A 79 8.76 5.03 -13.95
CA MET A 79 9.45 4.32 -12.88
C MET A 79 10.98 4.49 -13.00
N LEU A 80 11.54 4.38 -14.21
CA LEU A 80 12.98 4.59 -14.45
C LEU A 80 13.41 6.03 -14.15
N PHE A 81 12.61 7.01 -14.57
CA PHE A 81 12.90 8.43 -14.30
C PHE A 81 12.85 8.73 -12.81
N THR A 82 11.83 8.25 -12.10
CA THR A 82 11.73 8.45 -10.66
C THR A 82 12.86 7.76 -9.90
N ASP A 83 13.24 6.52 -10.25
CA ASP A 83 14.39 5.85 -9.64
C ASP A 83 15.70 6.65 -9.88
N ALA A 84 15.93 7.17 -11.10
CA ALA A 84 17.11 7.98 -11.38
C ALA A 84 17.17 9.26 -10.55
N VAL A 85 16.04 9.97 -10.39
CA VAL A 85 15.94 11.16 -9.54
C VAL A 85 16.17 10.80 -8.07
N ARG A 86 15.59 9.69 -7.60
CA ARG A 86 15.72 9.22 -6.22
C ARG A 86 17.16 8.80 -5.87
N ILE A 87 17.95 8.27 -6.81
CA ILE A 87 19.38 8.00 -6.60
C ILE A 87 20.09 9.27 -6.15
N PHE A 88 19.89 10.38 -6.85
CA PHE A 88 20.54 11.65 -6.51
C PHE A 88 20.14 12.11 -5.11
N PHE A 89 18.85 12.16 -4.81
CA PHE A 89 18.36 12.64 -3.51
C PHE A 89 18.67 11.68 -2.35
N ALA A 90 18.80 10.38 -2.60
CA ALA A 90 19.23 9.42 -1.57
C ALA A 90 20.66 9.62 -1.11
N LEU A 91 21.53 10.22 -1.95
CA LEU A 91 22.90 10.53 -1.62
C LEU A 91 23.08 11.90 -0.94
N THR A 92 22.12 12.82 -1.05
CA THR A 92 22.25 14.16 -0.47
C THR A 92 22.43 14.18 1.05
N PRO A 93 21.88 13.26 1.88
CA PRO A 93 22.14 13.22 3.31
C PRO A 93 23.62 12.96 3.67
N LEU A 94 24.45 12.49 2.73
CA LEU A 94 25.90 12.36 2.92
C LEU A 94 26.61 13.73 3.09
N LEU A 95 25.95 14.81 2.66
CA LEU A 95 26.46 16.18 2.76
C LEU A 95 26.16 16.81 4.14
N VAL A 96 25.44 16.12 5.00
CA VAL A 96 25.06 16.62 6.33
C VAL A 96 26.21 16.36 7.30
N HIS A 97 26.76 17.43 7.88
CA HIS A 97 27.86 17.37 8.83
C HIS A 97 27.46 17.88 10.23
N ASP A 98 26.56 18.83 10.29
CA ASP A 98 26.13 19.45 11.53
C ASP A 98 24.62 19.77 11.56
N ALA A 99 24.15 20.35 12.69
CA ALA A 99 22.73 20.70 12.85
C ALA A 99 22.25 21.80 11.89
N GLY A 100 23.14 22.61 11.30
CA GLY A 100 22.79 23.61 10.31
C GLY A 100 22.39 23.00 8.97
N ASP A 101 22.84 21.77 8.70
CA ASP A 101 22.60 21.05 7.44
C ASP A 101 21.30 20.22 7.45
N VAL A 102 20.56 20.20 8.54
CA VAL A 102 19.34 19.38 8.71
C VAL A 102 18.29 19.63 7.61
N TRP A 103 18.24 20.83 7.04
CA TRP A 103 17.38 21.14 5.90
C TRP A 103 17.62 20.23 4.68
N ILE A 104 18.86 19.75 4.48
CA ILE A 104 19.21 18.80 3.40
C ILE A 104 18.43 17.50 3.59
N ILE A 105 18.30 17.02 4.84
CA ILE A 105 17.52 15.82 5.17
C ILE A 105 16.04 16.02 4.83
N TYR A 106 15.49 17.20 5.13
CA TYR A 106 14.10 17.50 4.79
C TYR A 106 13.87 17.55 3.29
N VAL A 107 14.74 18.21 2.54
CA VAL A 107 14.69 18.26 1.07
C VAL A 107 14.83 16.86 0.47
N SER A 108 15.77 16.06 0.95
CA SER A 108 15.94 14.67 0.54
C SER A 108 14.67 13.85 0.80
N SER A 109 14.16 13.92 2.02
CA SER A 109 12.94 13.19 2.43
C SER A 109 11.72 13.60 1.60
N PHE A 110 11.57 14.88 1.31
CA PHE A 110 10.52 15.40 0.42
C PHE A 110 10.66 14.83 -1.00
N ALA A 111 11.85 14.92 -1.60
CA ALA A 111 12.09 14.48 -2.96
C ALA A 111 11.93 12.96 -3.12
N LEU A 112 12.41 12.16 -2.15
CA LEU A 112 12.23 10.72 -2.14
C LEU A 112 10.75 10.34 -2.07
N SER A 113 9.98 11.01 -1.22
CA SER A 113 8.53 10.79 -1.11
C SER A 113 7.76 11.29 -2.33
N ALA A 114 8.19 12.38 -2.98
CA ALA A 114 7.62 12.84 -4.23
C ALA A 114 7.86 11.83 -5.36
N GLY A 115 9.06 11.27 -5.43
CA GLY A 115 9.38 10.17 -6.35
C GLY A 115 8.49 8.95 -6.12
N GLU A 116 8.28 8.54 -4.86
CA GLU A 116 7.40 7.43 -4.52
C GLU A 116 5.94 7.72 -4.88
N ALA A 117 5.44 8.92 -4.61
CA ALA A 117 4.07 9.33 -4.95
C ALA A 117 3.78 9.26 -6.46
N ILE A 118 4.80 9.42 -7.31
CA ILE A 118 4.70 9.26 -8.77
C ILE A 118 4.93 7.79 -9.19
N TYR A 119 5.87 7.09 -8.53
CA TYR A 119 6.23 5.72 -8.84
C TYR A 119 5.10 4.73 -8.55
N ALA A 120 4.48 4.84 -7.37
CA ALA A 120 3.50 3.87 -6.88
C ALA A 120 2.27 3.70 -7.81
N PRO A 121 1.59 4.76 -8.31
CA PRO A 121 0.48 4.61 -9.25
C PRO A 121 0.89 3.95 -10.57
N ALA A 122 2.07 4.29 -11.09
CA ALA A 122 2.62 3.68 -12.30
C ALA A 122 2.86 2.18 -12.11
N ARG A 123 3.45 1.79 -10.96
CA ARG A 123 3.68 0.40 -10.59
C ARG A 123 2.37 -0.39 -10.42
N MET A 124 1.41 0.14 -9.66
CA MET A 124 0.12 -0.50 -9.41
C MET A 124 -0.67 -0.72 -10.71
N SER A 125 -0.68 0.27 -11.60
CA SER A 125 -1.36 0.17 -12.90
C SER A 125 -0.63 -0.73 -13.92
N LEU A 126 0.65 -1.07 -13.67
CA LEU A 126 1.42 -1.98 -14.51
C LEU A 126 1.16 -3.45 -14.16
N ILE A 127 0.91 -3.77 -12.90
CA ILE A 127 0.70 -5.15 -12.42
C ILE A 127 -0.34 -5.91 -13.27
N PRO A 128 -1.59 -5.40 -13.46
CA PRO A 128 -2.60 -6.14 -14.21
C PRO A 128 -2.30 -6.27 -15.70
N ARG A 129 -1.32 -5.52 -16.22
CA ARG A 129 -0.85 -5.65 -17.61
C ARG A 129 0.26 -6.71 -17.78
N LEU A 130 0.88 -7.13 -16.68
CA LEU A 130 2.00 -8.09 -16.68
C LEU A 130 1.57 -9.50 -16.31
N VAL A 131 0.36 -9.68 -15.77
CA VAL A 131 -0.11 -10.97 -15.27
C VAL A 131 -1.52 -11.25 -15.74
N ARG A 132 -1.86 -12.56 -15.83
CA ARG A 132 -3.21 -12.99 -16.19
C ARG A 132 -4.20 -12.62 -15.08
N ARG A 133 -5.44 -12.29 -15.44
CA ARG A 133 -6.51 -11.93 -14.50
C ARG A 133 -6.70 -12.96 -13.37
N GLU A 134 -6.59 -14.24 -13.69
CA GLU A 134 -6.69 -15.35 -12.73
C GLU A 134 -5.57 -15.35 -11.67
N ASN A 135 -4.42 -14.75 -11.98
CA ASN A 135 -3.25 -14.68 -11.10
C ASN A 135 -3.21 -13.42 -10.24
N LEU A 136 -4.08 -12.42 -10.45
CA LEU A 136 -4.05 -11.14 -9.75
C LEU A 136 -4.14 -11.28 -8.23
N LEU A 137 -5.00 -12.17 -7.71
CA LEU A 137 -5.09 -12.37 -6.27
C LEU A 137 -3.79 -12.92 -5.68
N ALA A 138 -3.16 -13.85 -6.37
CA ALA A 138 -1.89 -14.41 -5.89
C ALA A 138 -0.73 -13.42 -6.03
N VAL A 139 -0.77 -12.54 -7.03
CA VAL A 139 0.15 -11.41 -7.18
C VAL A 139 -0.04 -10.40 -6.05
N ASN A 140 -1.26 -9.94 -5.79
CA ASN A 140 -1.53 -9.01 -4.70
C ASN A 140 -1.23 -9.63 -3.32
N SER A 141 -1.40 -10.95 -3.16
CA SER A 141 -0.91 -11.65 -1.98
C SER A 141 0.62 -11.60 -1.84
N LEU A 142 1.36 -11.70 -2.95
CA LEU A 142 2.83 -11.54 -2.94
C LEU A 142 3.24 -10.08 -2.63
N GLU A 143 2.48 -9.09 -3.09
CA GLU A 143 2.71 -7.68 -2.73
C GLU A 143 2.55 -7.47 -1.20
N GLN A 144 1.53 -8.06 -0.58
CA GLN A 144 1.36 -8.01 0.87
C GLN A 144 2.51 -8.73 1.60
N ALA A 145 2.96 -9.89 1.08
CA ALA A 145 4.12 -10.59 1.61
C ALA A 145 5.40 -9.74 1.50
N MET A 146 5.59 -9.07 0.37
CA MET A 146 6.71 -8.16 0.15
C MET A 146 6.70 -7.02 1.18
N THR A 147 5.55 -6.39 1.39
CA THR A 147 5.39 -5.32 2.39
C THR A 147 5.75 -5.82 3.78
N GLY A 148 5.24 -6.99 4.19
CA GLY A 148 5.59 -7.61 5.48
C GLY A 148 7.09 -7.93 5.60
N PHE A 149 7.69 -8.46 4.55
CA PHE A 149 9.13 -8.78 4.52
C PHE A 149 9.99 -7.51 4.59
N VAL A 150 9.63 -6.47 3.84
CA VAL A 150 10.31 -5.16 3.86
C VAL A 150 10.18 -4.51 5.24
N LEU A 151 9.02 -4.63 5.87
CA LEU A 151 8.78 -4.05 7.19
C LEU A 151 9.68 -4.71 8.26
N ILE A 152 9.77 -6.03 8.28
CA ILE A 152 10.63 -6.76 9.24
C ILE A 152 12.10 -6.64 8.83
N GLY A 153 12.42 -7.12 7.64
CA GLY A 153 13.79 -7.26 7.16
C GLY A 153 14.47 -5.90 7.01
N GLY A 154 13.80 -4.94 6.37
CA GLY A 154 14.35 -3.61 6.11
C GLY A 154 14.60 -2.82 7.39
N SER A 155 13.65 -2.84 8.36
CA SER A 155 13.82 -2.09 9.62
C SER A 155 14.89 -2.71 10.52
N VAL A 156 14.89 -4.03 10.69
CA VAL A 156 15.89 -4.71 11.55
C VAL A 156 17.29 -4.60 10.96
N THR A 157 17.45 -4.94 9.68
CA THR A 157 18.78 -4.90 9.03
C THR A 157 19.25 -3.45 8.85
N GLY A 158 18.34 -2.50 8.58
CA GLY A 158 18.65 -1.07 8.51
C GLY A 158 19.16 -0.52 9.83
N GLY A 159 18.53 -0.88 10.95
CA GLY A 159 18.98 -0.51 12.30
C GLY A 159 20.37 -1.09 12.62
N ILE A 160 20.60 -2.37 12.32
CA ILE A 160 21.91 -3.03 12.52
C ILE A 160 22.99 -2.35 11.67
N VAL A 161 22.72 -2.08 10.39
CA VAL A 161 23.68 -1.41 9.50
C VAL A 161 24.00 -0.01 9.99
N ALA A 162 22.98 0.79 10.35
CA ALA A 162 23.18 2.14 10.84
C ALA A 162 23.99 2.16 12.15
N ALA A 163 23.78 1.22 13.06
CA ALA A 163 24.49 1.11 14.32
C ALA A 163 25.93 0.58 14.14
N ALA A 164 26.15 -0.41 13.26
CA ALA A 164 27.44 -1.07 13.12
C ALA A 164 28.42 -0.32 12.21
N VAL A 165 27.92 0.33 11.14
CA VAL A 165 28.76 0.89 10.05
C VAL A 165 28.47 2.38 9.83
N GLY A 166 27.45 2.93 10.51
CA GLY A 166 27.04 4.33 10.42
C GLY A 166 25.90 4.57 9.42
N SER A 167 25.18 5.66 9.65
CA SER A 167 24.02 6.07 8.83
C SER A 167 24.38 6.32 7.36
N GLN A 168 25.60 6.77 7.08
CA GLN A 168 26.09 7.08 5.73
C GLN A 168 25.99 5.86 4.78
N VAL A 169 26.34 4.67 5.28
CA VAL A 169 26.24 3.43 4.51
C VAL A 169 24.80 3.13 4.11
N SER A 170 23.85 3.41 4.98
CA SER A 170 22.42 3.21 4.68
C SER A 170 21.94 4.11 3.53
N PHE A 171 22.45 5.33 3.40
CA PHE A 171 22.11 6.23 2.29
C PHE A 171 22.68 5.73 0.96
N VAL A 172 23.92 5.23 0.98
CA VAL A 172 24.55 4.61 -0.20
C VAL A 172 23.79 3.35 -0.61
N LEU A 173 23.45 2.48 0.34
CA LEU A 173 22.66 1.27 0.07
C LEU A 173 21.28 1.61 -0.51
N ASN A 174 20.64 2.69 -0.05
CA ASN A 174 19.36 3.14 -0.63
C ASN A 174 19.56 3.62 -2.08
N ALA A 175 20.57 4.41 -2.36
CA ALA A 175 20.88 4.84 -3.73
C ALA A 175 21.18 3.64 -4.65
N LEU A 176 21.93 2.66 -4.17
CA LEU A 176 22.19 1.40 -4.88
C LEU A 176 20.92 0.60 -5.10
N SER A 177 19.96 0.62 -4.16
CA SER A 177 18.68 -0.07 -4.32
C SER A 177 17.87 0.51 -5.48
N PHE A 178 17.84 1.84 -5.66
CA PHE A 178 17.20 2.48 -6.81
C PHE A 178 17.93 2.16 -8.12
N LEU A 179 19.26 2.10 -8.10
CA LEU A 179 20.05 1.70 -9.27
C LEU A 179 19.72 0.27 -9.70
N VAL A 180 19.70 -0.66 -8.76
CA VAL A 180 19.33 -2.08 -9.01
C VAL A 180 17.89 -2.19 -9.48
N SER A 181 16.96 -1.45 -8.85
CA SER A 181 15.57 -1.35 -9.31
C SER A 181 15.50 -0.89 -10.76
N GLY A 182 16.16 0.20 -11.11
CA GLY A 182 16.20 0.72 -12.48
C GLY A 182 16.76 -0.30 -13.48
N LEU A 183 17.85 -1.01 -13.14
CA LEU A 183 18.44 -2.05 -13.99
C LEU A 183 17.47 -3.24 -14.21
N LEU A 184 16.73 -3.64 -13.19
CA LEU A 184 15.69 -4.67 -13.31
C LEU A 184 14.54 -4.19 -14.21
N LEU A 185 14.12 -2.93 -14.06
CA LEU A 185 13.07 -2.32 -14.87
C LEU A 185 13.49 -2.13 -16.34
N LEU A 186 14.77 -1.85 -16.62
CA LEU A 186 15.28 -1.77 -18.01
C LEU A 186 15.05 -3.08 -18.76
N ARG A 187 15.23 -4.21 -18.08
CA ARG A 187 15.00 -5.56 -18.65
C ARG A 187 13.52 -5.98 -18.66
N LEU A 188 12.60 -5.15 -18.15
CA LEU A 188 11.17 -5.42 -18.19
C LEU A 188 10.64 -5.14 -19.58
N ASN A 189 9.98 -6.14 -20.18
CA ASN A 189 9.31 -6.01 -21.47
C ASN A 189 7.79 -6.09 -21.28
N PRO A 190 7.08 -4.96 -21.27
CA PRO A 190 5.63 -4.95 -21.09
C PRO A 190 4.86 -5.56 -22.28
N ALA A 191 5.51 -5.59 -23.47
CA ALA A 191 4.88 -6.08 -24.70
C ALA A 191 5.02 -7.61 -24.90
N ALA A 192 5.77 -8.31 -24.05
CA ALA A 192 6.07 -9.74 -24.22
C ALA A 192 4.93 -10.67 -23.79
N GLN A 193 3.85 -10.15 -23.21
CA GLN A 193 2.64 -10.95 -22.94
C GLN A 193 1.45 -10.24 -23.57
N PRO A 194 0.71 -10.91 -24.48
CA PRO A 194 -0.62 -10.44 -24.84
C PRO A 194 -1.40 -10.39 -23.54
N ALA A 195 -2.08 -9.28 -23.26
CA ALA A 195 -3.11 -9.22 -22.25
C ALA A 195 -4.11 -10.35 -22.57
N ALA A 196 -3.90 -11.51 -21.97
CA ALA A 196 -4.82 -12.64 -22.08
C ALA A 196 -6.06 -12.24 -21.29
N GLY A 197 -6.98 -11.56 -21.96
CA GLY A 197 -8.20 -11.00 -21.38
C GLY A 197 -8.40 -9.49 -21.57
N ALA A 198 -7.53 -8.77 -22.29
CA ALA A 198 -7.98 -7.60 -23.01
C ALA A 198 -8.85 -8.17 -24.15
N ASP A 199 -10.13 -8.19 -23.86
CA ASP A 199 -11.15 -8.84 -24.65
C ASP A 199 -11.03 -8.43 -26.12
N ALA A 200 -11.35 -9.36 -27.02
CA ALA A 200 -11.56 -9.10 -28.44
C ALA A 200 -12.43 -7.84 -28.67
N ILE A 201 -13.24 -7.44 -27.72
CA ILE A 201 -14.04 -6.21 -27.65
C ILE A 201 -13.15 -4.95 -27.61
N ASP A 202 -12.06 -4.92 -26.83
CA ASP A 202 -11.14 -3.76 -26.78
C ASP A 202 -10.20 -3.73 -28.00
N ALA A 203 -9.87 -4.88 -28.57
CA ALA A 203 -9.07 -4.98 -29.79
C ALA A 203 -9.86 -4.54 -31.05
N GLU A 204 -11.15 -4.75 -31.08
CA GLU A 204 -12.03 -4.31 -32.15
C GLU A 204 -12.38 -2.81 -32.04
N ALA A 205 -12.56 -2.31 -30.82
CA ALA A 205 -12.71 -0.88 -30.52
C ALA A 205 -11.43 -0.08 -30.83
N ALA A 206 -10.25 -0.63 -30.58
CA ALA A 206 -8.96 0.00 -30.89
C ALA A 206 -8.65 0.06 -32.40
N LYS A 207 -9.25 -0.80 -33.21
CA LYS A 207 -9.12 -0.77 -34.69
C LYS A 207 -10.06 0.23 -35.34
N SER A 208 -11.10 0.67 -34.65
CA SER A 208 -12.14 1.57 -35.19
C SER A 208 -11.94 3.05 -34.89
N SER A 209 -10.98 3.43 -34.04
CA SER A 209 -10.76 4.85 -33.72
C SER A 209 -9.28 5.23 -33.83
N SER A 210 -8.97 5.98 -34.86
CA SER A 210 -7.65 6.58 -35.14
C SER A 210 -7.33 7.80 -34.26
N GLN A 211 -7.76 7.82 -32.99
CA GLN A 211 -7.28 8.71 -31.92
C GLN A 211 -7.69 8.09 -30.57
N PRO A 212 -6.78 8.00 -29.56
CA PRO A 212 -7.21 7.67 -28.21
C PRO A 212 -8.01 8.87 -27.68
N ALA A 213 -9.34 8.83 -27.83
CA ALA A 213 -10.22 9.75 -27.16
C ALA A 213 -9.99 9.58 -25.66
N MET A 214 -9.48 10.62 -24.97
CA MET A 214 -9.37 10.64 -23.53
C MET A 214 -10.75 10.29 -22.93
N PRO A 215 -10.86 9.19 -22.16
CA PRO A 215 -12.15 8.80 -21.61
C PRO A 215 -12.69 9.95 -20.77
N SER A 216 -13.90 10.39 -21.06
CA SER A 216 -14.49 11.56 -20.41
C SER A 216 -14.74 11.29 -18.92
N SER A 217 -14.62 12.30 -18.07
CA SER A 217 -14.94 12.21 -16.64
C SER A 217 -16.36 11.68 -16.37
N THR A 218 -17.26 11.84 -17.36
CA THR A 218 -18.61 11.29 -17.35
C THR A 218 -18.64 9.77 -17.38
N THR A 219 -17.69 9.11 -18.08
CA THR A 219 -17.60 7.64 -18.16
C THR A 219 -17.19 7.05 -16.82
N PHE A 220 -16.20 7.65 -16.12
CA PHE A 220 -15.77 7.19 -14.79
C PHE A 220 -16.87 7.39 -13.73
N ARG A 221 -17.53 8.55 -13.71
CA ARG A 221 -18.68 8.81 -12.82
C ARG A 221 -19.81 7.79 -13.05
N ARG A 222 -20.05 7.40 -14.31
CA ARG A 222 -21.02 6.37 -14.65
C ARG A 222 -20.62 5.01 -14.10
N LEU A 223 -19.34 4.60 -14.26
CA LEU A 223 -18.79 3.37 -13.69
C LEU A 223 -18.99 3.32 -12.17
N VAL A 224 -18.61 4.39 -11.46
CA VAL A 224 -18.80 4.49 -10.01
C VAL A 224 -20.26 4.36 -9.63
N ARG A 225 -21.17 5.08 -10.31
CA ARG A 225 -22.61 5.03 -10.03
C ARG A 225 -23.23 3.66 -10.31
N GLN A 226 -22.73 2.94 -11.30
CA GLN A 226 -23.26 1.63 -11.70
C GLN A 226 -22.66 0.47 -10.90
N THR A 227 -21.50 0.66 -10.26
CA THR A 227 -20.80 -0.40 -9.54
C THR A 227 -20.91 -0.19 -8.04
N PHE A 228 -21.91 -0.81 -7.43
CA PHE A 228 -22.17 -0.71 -5.99
C PHE A 228 -20.96 -1.03 -5.10
N PHE A 229 -20.20 -2.07 -5.45
CA PHE A 229 -18.97 -2.43 -4.73
C PHE A 229 -17.95 -1.28 -4.75
N LEU A 230 -17.79 -0.59 -5.88
CA LEU A 230 -16.86 0.52 -6.00
C LEU A 230 -17.28 1.72 -5.14
N GLN A 231 -18.59 2.00 -5.05
CA GLN A 231 -19.11 3.06 -4.16
C GLN A 231 -18.77 2.80 -2.70
N ILE A 232 -19.01 1.56 -2.24
CA ILE A 232 -18.69 1.15 -0.86
C ILE A 232 -17.18 1.29 -0.61
N MET A 233 -16.34 0.77 -1.51
CA MET A 233 -14.89 0.81 -1.34
C MET A 233 -14.34 2.24 -1.30
N LEU A 234 -14.89 3.16 -2.09
CA LEU A 234 -14.48 4.57 -2.02
C LEU A 234 -14.77 5.21 -0.67
N ILE A 235 -15.93 4.89 -0.05
CA ILE A 235 -16.26 5.34 1.30
C ILE A 235 -15.29 4.74 2.33
N VAL A 236 -15.02 3.44 2.22
CA VAL A 236 -14.06 2.76 3.08
C VAL A 236 -12.69 3.42 2.98
N PHE A 237 -12.17 3.61 1.77
CA PHE A 237 -10.85 4.22 1.56
C PHE A 237 -10.76 5.69 1.97
N ALA A 238 -11.88 6.39 2.11
CA ALA A 238 -11.92 7.74 2.66
C ALA A 238 -11.89 7.77 4.19
N ILE A 239 -12.48 6.77 4.87
CA ILE A 239 -12.65 6.79 6.33
C ILE A 239 -11.63 5.87 7.02
N TRP A 240 -11.29 4.70 6.42
CA TRP A 240 -10.41 3.70 7.01
C TRP A 240 -9.04 4.25 7.46
N PRO A 241 -8.39 5.13 6.68
CA PRO A 241 -7.09 5.70 7.06
C PRO A 241 -7.11 6.54 8.34
N ILE A 242 -8.28 6.95 8.83
CA ILE A 242 -8.42 7.62 10.14
C ILE A 242 -8.01 6.65 11.25
N GLY A 243 -8.59 5.45 11.25
CA GLY A 243 -8.25 4.43 12.22
C GLY A 243 -6.79 3.98 12.11
N ASP A 244 -6.30 3.75 10.89
CA ASP A 244 -4.91 3.38 10.64
C ASP A 244 -3.93 4.45 11.15
N GLY A 245 -4.26 5.75 10.98
CA GLY A 245 -3.47 6.85 11.50
C GLY A 245 -3.41 6.86 13.03
N ILE A 246 -4.55 6.65 13.69
CA ILE A 246 -4.63 6.54 15.16
C ILE A 246 -3.73 5.37 15.63
N PHE A 247 -3.91 4.18 15.06
CA PHE A 247 -3.15 2.99 15.48
C PHE A 247 -1.66 3.10 15.16
N ASN A 248 -1.27 3.77 14.10
CA ASN A 248 0.13 3.98 13.75
C ASN A 248 0.87 4.77 14.84
N VAL A 249 0.24 5.80 15.40
CA VAL A 249 0.78 6.57 16.53
C VAL A 249 0.77 5.70 17.79
N LEU A 250 -0.33 4.99 18.05
CA LEU A 250 -0.50 4.20 19.27
C LEU A 250 0.49 3.02 19.37
N ILE A 251 1.01 2.48 18.29
CA ILE A 251 2.06 1.44 18.33
C ILE A 251 3.25 1.91 19.17
N SER A 252 3.75 3.11 18.90
CA SER A 252 4.88 3.68 19.65
C SER A 252 4.49 4.02 21.09
N VAL A 253 3.32 4.60 21.30
CA VAL A 253 2.82 4.99 22.62
C VAL A 253 2.56 3.76 23.51
N TYR A 254 1.95 2.70 22.98
CA TYR A 254 1.77 1.46 23.72
C TYR A 254 3.11 0.86 24.15
N ALA A 255 4.07 0.80 23.24
CA ALA A 255 5.37 0.24 23.54
C ALA A 255 6.12 1.06 24.62
N SER A 256 6.11 2.40 24.50
CA SER A 256 6.94 3.28 25.35
C SER A 256 6.24 3.64 26.65
N GLU A 257 4.96 4.07 26.60
CA GLU A 257 4.28 4.68 27.74
C GLU A 257 3.37 3.71 28.50
N VAL A 258 2.69 2.79 27.77
CA VAL A 258 1.74 1.86 28.41
C VAL A 258 2.43 0.62 28.96
N PHE A 259 3.37 0.06 28.19
CA PHE A 259 4.05 -1.18 28.56
C PHE A 259 5.52 -1.00 28.94
N HIS A 260 6.07 0.18 28.80
CA HIS A 260 7.46 0.54 29.19
C HIS A 260 8.54 -0.35 28.53
N MET A 261 8.29 -0.80 27.31
CA MET A 261 9.19 -1.68 26.55
C MET A 261 10.14 -0.89 25.63
N GLY A 262 9.98 0.43 25.51
CA GLY A 262 10.83 1.32 24.72
C GLY A 262 10.96 0.89 23.25
N ASP A 263 12.15 1.14 22.68
CA ASP A 263 12.43 0.87 21.26
C ASP A 263 12.35 -0.62 20.89
N VAL A 264 12.72 -1.51 21.81
CA VAL A 264 12.56 -2.96 21.61
C VAL A 264 11.10 -3.33 21.46
N GLY A 265 10.22 -2.72 22.26
CA GLY A 265 8.78 -2.91 22.16
C GLY A 265 8.23 -2.43 20.83
N ILE A 266 8.64 -1.26 20.36
CA ILE A 266 8.25 -0.72 19.04
C ILE A 266 8.67 -1.71 17.93
N GLY A 267 9.92 -2.19 17.98
CA GLY A 267 10.43 -3.15 17.01
C GLY A 267 9.64 -4.46 16.99
N LEU A 268 9.27 -4.98 18.17
CA LEU A 268 8.46 -6.21 18.28
C LEU A 268 7.04 -6.03 17.73
N LEU A 269 6.39 -4.88 17.98
CA LEU A 269 5.04 -4.61 17.44
C LEU A 269 5.05 -4.48 15.92
N TYR A 270 6.01 -3.76 15.34
CA TYR A 270 6.16 -3.70 13.88
C TYR A 270 6.58 -5.05 13.28
N GLY A 271 7.41 -5.82 14.00
CA GLY A 271 7.75 -7.20 13.64
C GLY A 271 6.53 -8.11 13.60
N ALA A 272 5.63 -7.98 14.58
CA ALA A 272 4.37 -8.71 14.63
C ALA A 272 3.46 -8.37 13.44
N LEU A 273 3.34 -7.08 13.10
CA LEU A 273 2.60 -6.63 11.92
C LEU A 273 3.16 -7.26 10.64
N GLY A 274 4.48 -7.18 10.44
CA GLY A 274 5.12 -7.77 9.27
C GLY A 274 4.96 -9.29 9.20
N ALA A 275 5.10 -10.00 10.32
CA ALA A 275 4.86 -11.45 10.40
C ALA A 275 3.40 -11.81 10.06
N GLY A 276 2.45 -11.05 10.60
CA GLY A 276 1.03 -11.20 10.27
C GLY A 276 0.75 -11.00 8.78
N MET A 277 1.35 -9.99 8.15
CA MET A 277 1.22 -9.76 6.71
C MET A 277 1.77 -10.93 5.88
N LEU A 278 2.90 -11.50 6.27
CA LEU A 278 3.45 -12.70 5.62
C LEU A 278 2.51 -13.91 5.74
N ILE A 279 1.97 -14.17 6.91
CA ILE A 279 1.01 -15.26 7.13
C ILE A 279 -0.28 -15.02 6.33
N GLY A 280 -0.83 -13.81 6.39
CA GLY A 280 -2.05 -13.41 5.69
C GLY A 280 -1.93 -13.54 4.17
N SER A 281 -0.78 -13.19 3.61
CA SER A 281 -0.49 -13.35 2.19
C SER A 281 -0.61 -14.81 1.73
N GLY A 282 -0.18 -15.76 2.58
CA GLY A 282 -0.33 -17.19 2.33
C GLY A 282 -1.79 -17.66 2.35
N LEU A 283 -2.64 -17.00 3.13
CA LEU A 283 -4.07 -17.33 3.27
C LEU A 283 -4.96 -16.69 2.20
N ALA A 284 -4.58 -15.53 1.67
CA ALA A 284 -5.37 -14.77 0.70
C ALA A 284 -5.77 -15.61 -0.54
N GLY A 285 -4.87 -16.49 -1.00
CA GLY A 285 -5.15 -17.38 -2.13
C GLY A 285 -6.34 -18.33 -1.94
N LYS A 286 -6.71 -18.64 -0.67
CA LYS A 286 -7.88 -19.46 -0.34
C LYS A 286 -9.20 -18.70 -0.57
N MET A 287 -9.14 -17.36 -0.67
CA MET A 287 -10.30 -16.49 -0.85
C MET A 287 -10.67 -16.27 -2.32
N ALA A 288 -9.99 -16.91 -3.26
CA ALA A 288 -10.16 -16.69 -4.71
C ALA A 288 -11.63 -16.77 -5.19
N ARG A 289 -12.41 -17.69 -4.63
CA ARG A 289 -13.85 -17.86 -4.99
C ARG A 289 -14.76 -16.81 -4.35
N HIS A 290 -14.33 -16.15 -3.27
CA HIS A 290 -15.15 -15.26 -2.45
C HIS A 290 -14.48 -13.91 -2.18
N MET A 291 -13.66 -13.42 -3.12
CA MET A 291 -12.83 -12.22 -2.95
C MET A 291 -13.62 -11.00 -2.45
N ARG A 292 -14.78 -10.69 -3.07
CA ARG A 292 -15.60 -9.54 -2.67
C ARG A 292 -16.16 -9.69 -1.26
N THR A 293 -16.55 -10.91 -0.88
CA THR A 293 -17.05 -11.19 0.46
C THR A 293 -15.91 -11.13 1.49
N ALA A 294 -14.75 -11.68 1.16
CA ALA A 294 -13.57 -11.60 2.02
C ALA A 294 -13.12 -10.13 2.20
N ALA A 295 -13.08 -9.35 1.13
CA ALA A 295 -12.76 -7.94 1.15
C ALA A 295 -13.64 -7.12 2.11
N VAL A 296 -14.93 -7.44 2.17
CA VAL A 296 -15.88 -6.76 3.05
C VAL A 296 -15.83 -7.30 4.49
N LEU A 297 -15.74 -8.62 4.69
CA LEU A 297 -15.72 -9.21 6.03
C LEU A 297 -14.45 -8.87 6.81
N THR A 298 -13.31 -8.81 6.14
CA THR A 298 -12.05 -8.46 6.79
C THR A 298 -12.07 -7.06 7.40
N LEU A 299 -12.82 -6.11 6.85
CA LEU A 299 -13.00 -4.78 7.44
C LEU A 299 -13.61 -4.86 8.85
N GLY A 300 -14.73 -5.58 9.02
CA GLY A 300 -15.35 -5.75 10.33
C GLY A 300 -14.44 -6.46 11.33
N LEU A 301 -13.76 -7.53 10.88
CA LEU A 301 -12.84 -8.30 11.72
C LEU A 301 -11.62 -7.48 12.14
N GLU A 302 -11.09 -6.63 11.28
CA GLU A 302 -9.97 -5.74 11.58
C GLU A 302 -10.36 -4.70 12.64
N GLY A 303 -11.53 -4.05 12.49
CA GLY A 303 -12.02 -3.12 13.49
C GLY A 303 -12.15 -3.77 14.87
N ILE A 304 -12.76 -4.97 14.96
CA ILE A 304 -12.84 -5.73 16.21
C ILE A 304 -11.45 -6.04 16.77
N SER A 305 -10.53 -6.50 15.94
CA SER A 305 -9.17 -6.80 16.37
C SER A 305 -8.48 -5.58 16.97
N GLN A 306 -8.68 -4.39 16.38
CA GLN A 306 -8.15 -3.13 16.89
C GLN A 306 -8.78 -2.72 18.24
N VAL A 307 -10.10 -2.89 18.40
CA VAL A 307 -10.77 -2.66 19.71
C VAL A 307 -10.16 -3.56 20.79
N ILE A 308 -10.02 -4.85 20.52
CA ILE A 308 -9.45 -5.79 21.48
C ILE A 308 -7.98 -5.47 21.77
N SER A 309 -7.20 -5.13 20.73
CA SER A 309 -5.79 -4.74 20.86
C SER A 309 -5.61 -3.50 21.75
N SER A 310 -6.52 -2.52 21.63
CA SER A 310 -6.46 -1.29 22.42
C SER A 310 -6.62 -1.52 23.91
N GLN A 311 -7.32 -2.57 24.33
CA GLN A 311 -7.60 -2.94 25.72
C GLN A 311 -6.70 -4.08 26.23
N SER A 312 -5.67 -4.45 25.47
CA SER A 312 -4.78 -5.58 25.83
C SER A 312 -4.19 -5.39 27.24
N PRO A 313 -4.33 -6.39 28.15
CA PRO A 313 -3.79 -6.32 29.50
C PRO A 313 -2.26 -6.57 29.56
N SER A 314 -1.67 -7.17 28.53
CA SER A 314 -0.24 -7.49 28.49
C SER A 314 0.38 -7.21 27.14
N PHE A 315 1.68 -6.87 27.15
CA PHE A 315 2.44 -6.61 25.91
C PHE A 315 2.45 -7.81 24.96
N LEU A 316 2.67 -9.02 25.47
CA LEU A 316 2.72 -10.23 24.66
C LEU A 316 1.37 -10.50 23.96
N LEU A 317 0.25 -10.27 24.65
CA LEU A 317 -1.07 -10.40 24.05
C LEU A 317 -1.27 -9.33 22.96
N LEU A 318 -0.82 -8.09 23.17
CA LEU A 318 -0.85 -7.04 22.16
C LEU A 318 -0.05 -7.44 20.91
N VAL A 319 1.15 -8.01 21.06
CA VAL A 319 1.96 -8.53 19.95
C VAL A 319 1.18 -9.57 19.14
N GLY A 320 0.53 -10.54 19.83
CA GLY A 320 -0.27 -11.57 19.18
C GLY A 320 -1.51 -11.01 18.46
N LEU A 321 -2.21 -10.04 19.08
CA LEU A 321 -3.39 -9.41 18.51
C LEU A 321 -3.04 -8.54 17.28
N LEU A 322 -1.94 -7.81 17.31
CA LEU A 322 -1.46 -7.04 16.16
C LEU A 322 -1.03 -7.94 15.01
N ALA A 323 -0.37 -9.07 15.31
CA ALA A 323 -0.07 -10.07 14.29
C ALA A 323 -1.35 -10.61 13.64
N LEU A 324 -2.36 -10.94 14.45
CA LEU A 324 -3.67 -11.40 13.97
C LEU A 324 -4.38 -10.32 13.14
N SER A 325 -4.38 -9.07 13.60
CA SER A 325 -4.91 -7.93 12.84
C SER A 325 -4.24 -7.83 11.47
N ALA A 326 -2.91 -7.89 11.43
CA ALA A 326 -2.16 -7.82 10.18
C ALA A 326 -2.43 -9.01 9.23
N VAL A 327 -2.72 -10.21 9.76
CA VAL A 327 -3.20 -11.34 8.94
C VAL A 327 -4.52 -10.97 8.25
N ILE A 328 -5.48 -10.44 9.00
CA ILE A 328 -6.80 -10.04 8.49
C ILE A 328 -6.66 -8.94 7.44
N THR A 329 -5.90 -7.88 7.76
CA THR A 329 -5.64 -6.75 6.86
C THR A 329 -4.97 -7.21 5.56
N SER A 330 -3.96 -8.09 5.64
CA SER A 330 -3.25 -8.61 4.46
C SER A 330 -4.17 -9.38 3.52
N VAL A 331 -5.06 -10.22 4.06
CA VAL A 331 -6.08 -10.93 3.27
C VAL A 331 -7.05 -9.94 2.63
N GLY A 332 -7.54 -8.98 3.40
CA GLY A 332 -8.46 -7.93 2.95
C GLY A 332 -7.88 -7.10 1.81
N ASN A 333 -6.67 -6.59 1.99
CA ASN A 333 -5.98 -5.76 1.00
C ASN A 333 -5.73 -6.52 -0.30
N ALA A 334 -5.23 -7.77 -0.23
CA ALA A 334 -5.02 -8.58 -1.43
C ALA A 334 -6.32 -8.81 -2.22
N CYS A 335 -7.45 -9.03 -1.52
CA CYS A 335 -8.76 -9.17 -2.15
C CYS A 335 -9.27 -7.85 -2.73
N ASN A 336 -9.17 -6.75 -1.97
CA ASN A 336 -9.61 -5.42 -2.37
C ASN A 336 -8.86 -4.94 -3.62
N GLU A 337 -7.52 -4.98 -3.59
CA GLU A 337 -6.68 -4.58 -4.71
C GLU A 337 -6.98 -5.41 -5.97
N THR A 338 -7.17 -6.73 -5.80
CA THR A 338 -7.53 -7.61 -6.92
C THR A 338 -8.86 -7.23 -7.54
N VAL A 339 -9.89 -7.01 -6.73
CA VAL A 339 -11.21 -6.62 -7.23
C VAL A 339 -11.17 -5.25 -7.90
N LEU A 340 -10.43 -4.29 -7.33
CA LEU A 340 -10.27 -2.96 -7.94
C LEU A 340 -9.53 -3.04 -9.28
N MET A 341 -8.43 -3.80 -9.37
CA MET A 341 -7.69 -4.01 -10.63
C MET A 341 -8.54 -4.68 -11.71
N GLN A 342 -9.52 -5.50 -11.32
CA GLN A 342 -10.47 -6.14 -12.24
C GLN A 342 -11.62 -5.23 -12.67
N LEU A 343 -12.06 -4.30 -11.79
CA LEU A 343 -13.20 -3.41 -12.04
C LEU A 343 -12.80 -2.12 -12.77
N ILE A 344 -11.61 -1.60 -12.49
CA ILE A 344 -11.15 -0.32 -13.05
C ILE A 344 -10.51 -0.59 -14.43
N PRO A 345 -11.02 0.04 -15.51
CA PRO A 345 -10.40 -0.05 -16.82
C PRO A 345 -8.93 0.40 -16.80
N GLY A 346 -8.07 -0.27 -17.57
CA GLY A 346 -6.64 -0.04 -17.57
C GLY A 346 -6.21 1.40 -17.85
N GLU A 347 -7.02 2.15 -18.58
CA GLU A 347 -6.83 3.56 -18.92
C GLU A 347 -7.00 4.51 -17.71
N TRP A 348 -7.77 4.08 -16.69
CA TRP A 348 -8.08 4.85 -15.48
C TRP A 348 -7.31 4.41 -14.26
N GLN A 349 -6.62 3.27 -14.31
CA GLN A 349 -5.95 2.69 -13.15
C GLN A 349 -4.90 3.63 -12.55
N GLY A 350 -4.13 4.32 -13.38
CA GLY A 350 -3.13 5.28 -12.91
C GLY A 350 -3.75 6.40 -12.08
N ARG A 351 -4.76 7.08 -12.63
CA ARG A 351 -5.48 8.17 -11.92
C ARG A 351 -6.21 7.66 -10.70
N PHE A 352 -6.85 6.50 -10.79
CA PHE A 352 -7.58 5.91 -9.68
C PHE A 352 -6.64 5.59 -8.50
N PHE A 353 -5.59 4.82 -8.75
CA PHE A 353 -4.65 4.45 -7.68
C PHE A 353 -3.84 5.65 -7.18
N GLY A 354 -3.48 6.60 -8.04
CA GLY A 354 -2.84 7.85 -7.63
C GLY A 354 -3.74 8.72 -6.73
N GLY A 355 -4.99 8.90 -7.13
CA GLY A 355 -5.98 9.63 -6.32
C GLY A 355 -6.29 8.91 -5.00
N LEU A 356 -6.39 7.58 -5.05
CA LEU A 356 -6.61 6.75 -3.87
C LEU A 356 -5.43 6.86 -2.89
N ALA A 357 -4.20 6.73 -3.36
CA ALA A 357 -3.00 6.88 -2.53
C ALA A 357 -2.92 8.28 -1.91
N THR A 358 -3.24 9.33 -2.68
CA THR A 358 -3.31 10.70 -2.17
C THR A 358 -4.32 10.82 -1.02
N LEU A 359 -5.54 10.34 -1.25
CA LEU A 359 -6.61 10.39 -0.25
C LEU A 359 -6.20 9.66 1.03
N GLN A 360 -5.73 8.41 0.90
CA GLN A 360 -5.36 7.58 2.04
C GLN A 360 -4.20 8.17 2.84
N ASN A 361 -3.11 8.58 2.18
CA ASN A 361 -1.96 9.16 2.88
C ASN A 361 -2.30 10.51 3.54
N THR A 362 -3.14 11.33 2.90
CA THR A 362 -3.57 12.61 3.47
C THR A 362 -4.41 12.39 4.72
N VAL A 363 -5.45 11.57 4.61
CA VAL A 363 -6.36 11.28 5.73
C VAL A 363 -5.60 10.63 6.87
N MET A 364 -4.73 9.67 6.58
CA MET A 364 -3.88 9.01 7.57
C MET A 364 -2.95 10.01 8.27
N GLY A 365 -2.29 10.89 7.50
CA GLY A 365 -1.40 11.91 8.06
C GLY A 365 -2.12 12.91 8.97
N VAL A 366 -3.31 13.37 8.55
CA VAL A 366 -4.15 14.26 9.40
C VAL A 366 -4.58 13.52 10.67
N ALA A 367 -4.97 12.25 10.55
CA ALA A 367 -5.37 11.44 11.70
C ALA A 367 -4.19 11.19 12.66
N MET A 368 -2.97 10.96 12.15
CA MET A 368 -1.76 10.84 12.98
C MET A 368 -1.48 12.12 13.76
N LEU A 369 -1.54 13.28 13.10
CA LEU A 369 -1.35 14.59 13.76
C LEU A 369 -2.43 14.82 14.82
N ALA A 370 -3.69 14.62 14.47
CA ALA A 370 -4.80 14.76 15.42
C ALA A 370 -4.64 13.82 16.62
N SER A 371 -4.18 12.59 16.40
CA SER A 371 -3.93 11.62 17.46
C SER A 371 -2.83 12.09 18.44
N GLY A 372 -1.76 12.70 17.90
CA GLY A 372 -0.71 13.29 18.74
C GLY A 372 -1.26 14.35 19.70
N PHE A 373 -2.08 15.28 19.20
CA PHE A 373 -2.74 16.29 20.05
C PHE A 373 -3.75 15.69 21.03
N LEU A 374 -4.52 14.70 20.58
CA LEU A 374 -5.53 14.06 21.45
C LEU A 374 -4.88 13.28 22.60
N LEU A 375 -3.69 12.74 22.44
CA LEU A 375 -2.96 12.02 23.47
C LEU A 375 -2.50 12.92 24.63
N GLU A 376 -2.46 14.24 24.46
CA GLU A 376 -2.21 15.17 25.56
C GLU A 376 -3.40 15.22 26.56
N ALA A 377 -4.62 14.91 26.10
CA ALA A 377 -5.84 15.01 26.90
C ALA A 377 -6.56 13.68 27.11
N VAL A 378 -6.28 12.68 26.28
CA VAL A 378 -6.99 11.40 26.24
C VAL A 378 -6.03 10.24 26.46
N ALA A 379 -6.36 9.33 27.37
CA ALA A 379 -5.55 8.14 27.61
C ALA A 379 -5.38 7.28 26.34
N PRO A 380 -4.19 6.70 26.10
CA PRO A 380 -3.91 5.93 24.88
C PRO A 380 -4.91 4.80 24.62
N ARG A 381 -5.33 4.09 25.67
CA ARG A 381 -6.33 3.01 25.57
C ARG A 381 -7.69 3.51 25.14
N THR A 382 -8.13 4.67 25.63
CA THR A 382 -9.40 5.30 25.23
C THR A 382 -9.38 5.73 23.77
N LEU A 383 -8.28 6.34 23.33
CA LEU A 383 -8.11 6.76 21.95
C LEU A 383 -8.10 5.54 21.01
N GLY A 384 -7.38 4.47 21.37
CA GLY A 384 -7.36 3.22 20.62
C GLY A 384 -8.73 2.54 20.56
N PHE A 385 -9.45 2.53 21.68
CA PHE A 385 -10.82 2.00 21.73
C PHE A 385 -11.75 2.80 20.81
N ALA A 386 -11.69 4.13 20.83
CA ALA A 386 -12.51 4.99 19.95
C ALA A 386 -12.18 4.77 18.47
N GLY A 387 -10.89 4.73 18.10
CA GLY A 387 -10.45 4.44 16.73
C GLY A 387 -10.89 3.06 16.25
N GLY A 388 -10.67 2.02 17.05
CA GLY A 388 -11.11 0.65 16.74
C GLY A 388 -12.64 0.53 16.64
N THR A 389 -13.40 1.23 17.50
CA THR A 389 -14.87 1.26 17.45
C THR A 389 -15.35 1.94 16.17
N LEU A 390 -14.75 3.06 15.76
CA LEU A 390 -15.06 3.71 14.49
C LEU A 390 -14.91 2.74 13.32
N LEU A 391 -13.78 2.04 13.22
CA LEU A 391 -13.54 1.06 12.16
C LEU A 391 -14.47 -0.14 12.24
N THR A 392 -14.79 -0.60 13.45
CA THR A 392 -15.75 -1.69 13.67
C THR A 392 -17.14 -1.31 13.14
N LEU A 393 -17.64 -0.14 13.52
CA LEU A 393 -18.95 0.35 13.08
C LEU A 393 -18.98 0.56 11.55
N LEU A 394 -17.92 1.12 10.97
CA LEU A 394 -17.81 1.26 9.53
C LEU A 394 -17.79 -0.11 8.85
N GLY A 395 -16.97 -1.04 9.33
CA GLY A 395 -16.87 -2.39 8.77
C GLY A 395 -18.19 -3.15 8.82
N PHE A 396 -18.89 -3.13 9.96
CA PHE A 396 -20.21 -3.75 10.09
C PHE A 396 -21.27 -3.07 9.21
N SER A 397 -21.27 -1.73 9.12
CA SER A 397 -22.17 -1.00 8.23
C SER A 397 -21.98 -1.45 6.78
N VAL A 398 -20.72 -1.57 6.34
CA VAL A 398 -20.36 -2.06 5.00
C VAL A 398 -20.81 -3.52 4.80
N VAL A 399 -20.59 -4.40 5.77
CA VAL A 399 -21.05 -5.80 5.71
C VAL A 399 -22.58 -5.86 5.59
N MET A 400 -23.30 -5.09 6.41
CA MET A 400 -24.76 -5.08 6.40
C MET A 400 -25.30 -4.58 5.06
N VAL A 401 -24.78 -3.45 4.57
CA VAL A 401 -25.19 -2.86 3.28
C VAL A 401 -24.87 -3.82 2.12
N TRP A 402 -23.73 -4.50 2.16
CA TRP A 402 -23.35 -5.54 1.19
C TRP A 402 -24.32 -6.73 1.20
N LEU A 403 -24.68 -7.23 2.37
CA LEU A 403 -25.61 -8.37 2.51
C LEU A 403 -27.04 -8.01 2.05
N LEU A 404 -27.51 -6.80 2.41
CA LEU A 404 -28.82 -6.31 1.97
C LEU A 404 -28.89 -6.15 0.45
N HIS A 405 -27.81 -5.64 -0.15
CA HIS A 405 -27.75 -5.51 -1.61
C HIS A 405 -27.74 -6.87 -2.31
N ARG A 406 -27.00 -7.86 -1.79
CA ARG A 406 -27.01 -9.24 -2.34
C ARG A 406 -28.37 -9.91 -2.25
N ARG A 407 -29.16 -9.64 -1.19
CA ARG A 407 -30.52 -10.19 -1.05
C ARG A 407 -31.49 -9.56 -2.05
N LYS A 408 -31.33 -8.28 -2.39
CA LYS A 408 -32.16 -7.57 -3.39
C LYS A 408 -31.80 -7.92 -4.83
N ALA A 409 -30.53 -8.22 -5.10
CA ALA A 409 -30.10 -8.80 -6.36
C ALA A 409 -30.51 -10.27 -6.37
N HIS A 410 -31.83 -10.54 -6.55
CA HIS A 410 -32.37 -11.87 -6.75
C HIS A 410 -31.53 -12.60 -7.81
N PRO A 411 -31.30 -13.91 -7.72
CA PRO A 411 -30.63 -14.67 -8.75
C PRO A 411 -31.41 -14.44 -10.05
N LEU A 412 -30.79 -13.71 -10.98
CA LEU A 412 -31.12 -13.92 -12.39
C LEU A 412 -30.95 -15.43 -12.54
N LYS A 413 -32.06 -16.14 -12.75
CA LYS A 413 -32.10 -17.55 -13.12
C LYS A 413 -30.87 -17.79 -13.97
N GLU A 414 -30.06 -18.77 -13.60
CA GLU A 414 -29.13 -19.38 -14.53
C GLU A 414 -29.91 -19.52 -15.84
N THR A 415 -29.59 -18.70 -16.81
CA THR A 415 -30.17 -18.79 -18.13
C THR A 415 -29.84 -20.18 -18.59
N GLU A 416 -30.88 -20.96 -18.86
CA GLU A 416 -30.80 -22.23 -19.54
C GLU A 416 -29.75 -22.14 -20.66
N PRO A 417 -28.93 -23.17 -20.84
CA PRO A 417 -27.98 -23.20 -21.94
C PRO A 417 -28.78 -22.92 -23.23
N PRO A 418 -28.22 -22.19 -24.19
CA PRO A 418 -28.90 -21.89 -25.44
C PRO A 418 -29.39 -23.20 -26.07
N PRO A 419 -30.61 -23.24 -26.61
CA PRO A 419 -31.13 -24.45 -27.23
C PRO A 419 -30.14 -24.94 -28.27
N GLN A 420 -29.74 -26.20 -28.14
CA GLN A 420 -28.93 -26.87 -29.17
C GLN A 420 -29.70 -26.77 -30.46
N MET A 421 -29.19 -25.99 -31.44
CA MET A 421 -29.67 -26.08 -32.82
C MET A 421 -29.39 -27.50 -33.32
N SER A 422 -30.44 -28.29 -33.42
CA SER A 422 -30.41 -29.51 -34.21
C SER A 422 -30.10 -29.14 -35.66
N LEU A 423 -28.93 -29.54 -36.12
CA LEU A 423 -28.61 -29.59 -37.54
C LEU A 423 -29.40 -30.78 -38.09
N ASP A 424 -30.53 -30.52 -38.72
CA ASP A 424 -31.14 -31.38 -39.76
C ASP A 424 -30.79 -30.82 -41.12
#